data_63ecf7642d4cebc4098e922790958b87
#
_entry.id   63ecf7642d4cebc4098e922790958b87
#
_cell.length_a   1.000
_cell.length_b   1.000
_cell.length_c   1.000
_cell.angle_alpha   90.00
_cell.angle_beta   90.00
_cell.angle_gamma   90.00
#
_symmetry.space_group_name_H-M   'P 1'
#
loop_
_entity.id
_entity.type
_entity.pdbx_description
1 polymer ?
#
loop_
_entity_poly.entity_id
_entity_poly.type
_entity_poly.pdbx_seq_one_letter_code
_entity_poly.pdbx_strand_id
1 'polypeptide(L)'
;MTNSKLKDSNIEWLGKIPSNWNLIKGKYLFTLRTTKGNTKQVELLSPTQEYGVIPQKLYEKLTGMRPVKLKSNTDLNQMKSIYKGDFCISLRSFQGGFEYSNYNGIVSPAYQVFYPSKQVNRNYFKYLFKDKSFIQKLNSYTMSLRDGKNIAFSDFGNTYLPFPALDEQNKIADFLDKKVSQIDNLSKNIQQEITDLEDYRKSIIVKAVTKGLNPDVPMKDSGIPWIGKMPENWKLERVKLITTSLNKGISPNYIIAKGTPIITQAMFSQGYLNFHNIKYGSDPFELNQKGQVKSEDILFATTGGGVLGKVFFVDQIKKGYLASADVCIIRTNNKVFSSKLLYYIFSINYNLFNGLMATGSTNQIHLNMFQFKNMHIPVMPKTDQKKILKFIDQKASKINKLIDKKNKILDFLNQYKQSIIYEYVTGKKQVPTEEGAVE
;
A
#
# COMPACT_ATOMS: atom_id res chain seq x y z
N MET A 1 12.34 -12.30 38.14
CA MET A 1 12.99 -11.72 36.96
C MET A 1 14.49 -11.63 37.19
N THR A 2 15.27 -12.55 36.66
CA THR A 2 16.75 -12.49 36.75
C THR A 2 17.21 -11.43 35.74
N ASN A 3 17.49 -10.21 36.23
CA ASN A 3 18.12 -9.17 35.43
C ASN A 3 19.51 -9.67 35.01
N SER A 4 19.64 -10.14 33.76
CA SER A 4 20.97 -10.42 33.22
C SER A 4 21.78 -9.13 33.22
N LYS A 5 22.99 -9.18 33.78
CA LYS A 5 23.91 -8.05 33.76
C LYS A 5 24.18 -7.66 32.32
N LEU A 6 23.95 -6.39 31.95
CA LEU A 6 24.26 -5.88 30.63
C LEU A 6 25.68 -5.35 30.55
N LYS A 7 26.35 -5.54 29.43
CA LYS A 7 27.65 -4.92 29.09
C LYS A 7 27.50 -4.02 27.86
N ASP A 8 28.34 -3.02 27.73
CA ASP A 8 28.41 -2.23 26.50
C ASP A 8 29.01 -3.08 25.37
N SER A 9 28.38 -3.07 24.22
CA SER A 9 28.89 -3.76 23.03
C SER A 9 29.97 -2.97 22.31
N ASN A 10 30.12 -1.66 22.61
CA ASN A 10 30.91 -0.71 21.83
C ASN A 10 30.52 -0.65 20.34
N ILE A 11 29.29 -1.06 20.02
CA ILE A 11 28.72 -1.02 18.67
C ILE A 11 27.45 -0.19 18.72
N GLU A 12 27.44 0.94 18.03
CA GLU A 12 26.39 1.95 18.06
C GLU A 12 24.98 1.38 17.83
N TRP A 13 24.78 0.56 16.80
CA TRP A 13 23.47 0.01 16.48
C TRP A 13 22.97 -1.06 17.47
N LEU A 14 23.88 -1.70 18.22
CA LEU A 14 23.58 -2.70 19.24
C LEU A 14 23.41 -2.08 20.64
N GLY A 15 24.24 -1.10 21.01
CA GLY A 15 24.32 -0.54 22.34
C GLY A 15 24.66 -1.61 23.40
N LYS A 16 23.93 -1.67 24.52
CA LYS A 16 24.16 -2.67 25.59
C LYS A 16 23.57 -4.03 25.20
N ILE A 17 24.28 -5.13 25.53
CA ILE A 17 23.87 -6.52 25.31
C ILE A 17 24.04 -7.33 26.60
N PRO A 18 23.43 -8.51 26.76
CA PRO A 18 23.69 -9.39 27.89
C PRO A 18 25.18 -9.72 28.05
N SER A 19 25.69 -9.73 29.27
CA SER A 19 27.12 -9.92 29.55
C SER A 19 27.64 -11.29 29.09
N ASN A 20 26.77 -12.29 29.02
CA ASN A 20 27.05 -13.65 28.52
C ASN A 20 27.03 -13.80 27.00
N TRP A 21 26.59 -12.75 26.26
CA TRP A 21 26.58 -12.81 24.78
C TRP A 21 27.95 -12.45 24.21
N ASN A 22 28.32 -13.13 23.14
CA ASN A 22 29.50 -12.83 22.35
C ASN A 22 29.16 -11.91 21.20
N LEU A 23 30.19 -11.25 20.67
CA LEU A 23 30.16 -10.48 19.43
C LEU A 23 31.07 -11.17 18.43
N ILE A 24 30.48 -11.63 17.33
CA ILE A 24 31.24 -12.41 16.33
C ILE A 24 31.05 -11.75 14.96
N LYS A 25 32.13 -11.62 14.19
CA LYS A 25 32.03 -11.10 12.81
C LYS A 25 31.27 -12.06 11.91
N GLY A 26 30.43 -11.53 11.03
CA GLY A 26 29.57 -12.30 10.13
C GLY A 26 30.33 -13.36 9.32
N LYS A 27 31.56 -13.09 8.89
CA LYS A 27 32.40 -14.04 8.13
C LYS A 27 32.78 -15.32 8.89
N TYR A 28 32.70 -15.33 10.20
CA TYR A 28 32.94 -16.52 11.02
C TYR A 28 31.66 -17.34 11.25
N LEU A 29 30.50 -16.74 11.01
CA LEU A 29 29.20 -17.37 11.20
C LEU A 29 28.57 -17.82 9.89
N PHE A 30 28.93 -17.17 8.79
CA PHE A 30 28.31 -17.39 7.47
C PHE A 30 29.37 -17.56 6.39
N THR A 31 29.02 -18.38 5.40
CA THR A 31 29.86 -18.65 4.23
C THR A 31 29.15 -18.25 2.95
N LEU A 32 29.85 -17.56 2.06
CA LEU A 32 29.33 -17.20 0.74
C LEU A 32 29.16 -18.47 -0.10
N ARG A 33 27.99 -18.62 -0.72
CA ARG A 33 27.73 -19.75 -1.62
C ARG A 33 28.25 -19.42 -3.03
N THR A 34 29.16 -20.21 -3.51
CA THR A 34 29.77 -20.09 -4.84
C THR A 34 29.20 -21.07 -5.87
N THR A 35 28.34 -22.02 -5.41
CA THR A 35 27.75 -23.05 -6.27
C THR A 35 26.85 -22.41 -7.32
N LYS A 36 27.09 -22.73 -8.60
CA LYS A 36 26.23 -22.35 -9.71
C LYS A 36 25.09 -23.34 -9.88
N GLY A 37 24.00 -22.88 -10.49
CA GLY A 37 22.81 -23.67 -10.69
C GLY A 37 23.07 -24.89 -11.60
N ASN A 38 22.54 -26.04 -11.23
CA ASN A 38 22.48 -27.20 -12.12
C ASN A 38 21.14 -27.19 -12.84
N THR A 39 21.15 -27.23 -14.18
CA THR A 39 20.02 -26.92 -15.05
C THR A 39 18.93 -27.97 -15.15
N LYS A 40 19.08 -29.12 -14.51
CA LYS A 40 18.06 -30.19 -14.53
C LYS A 40 17.06 -29.99 -13.40
N GLN A 41 15.95 -29.27 -13.67
CA GLN A 41 14.78 -29.13 -12.79
C GLN A 41 14.92 -28.16 -11.59
N VAL A 42 15.48 -26.99 -11.78
CA VAL A 42 15.63 -26.04 -10.68
C VAL A 42 14.63 -24.89 -10.81
N GLU A 43 13.86 -24.64 -9.75
CA GLU A 43 12.88 -23.57 -9.72
C GLU A 43 13.55 -22.19 -9.65
N LEU A 44 13.07 -21.27 -10.49
CA LEU A 44 13.55 -19.89 -10.48
C LEU A 44 12.88 -19.13 -9.34
N LEU A 45 13.70 -18.58 -8.43
CA LEU A 45 13.26 -17.85 -7.26
C LEU A 45 13.50 -16.36 -7.40
N SER A 46 12.66 -15.58 -6.75
CA SER A 46 12.80 -14.13 -6.62
C SER A 46 12.96 -13.73 -5.15
N PRO A 47 14.07 -13.07 -4.80
CA PRO A 47 14.19 -12.41 -3.50
C PRO A 47 13.22 -11.22 -3.43
N THR A 48 12.39 -11.18 -2.40
CA THR A 48 11.40 -10.14 -2.14
C THR A 48 11.49 -9.67 -0.70
N GLN A 49 11.17 -8.41 -0.44
CA GLN A 49 11.26 -7.85 0.90
C GLN A 49 10.19 -8.41 1.85
N GLU A 50 9.01 -8.68 1.31
CA GLU A 50 7.83 -9.09 2.07
C GLU A 50 7.77 -10.60 2.30
N TYR A 51 8.10 -11.40 1.27
CA TYR A 51 7.92 -12.85 1.31
C TYR A 51 9.24 -13.62 1.43
N GLY A 52 10.39 -12.92 1.52
CA GLY A 52 11.70 -13.55 1.44
C GLY A 52 12.01 -14.05 0.03
N VAL A 53 12.74 -15.15 -0.08
CA VAL A 53 13.07 -15.76 -1.37
C VAL A 53 12.02 -16.81 -1.72
N ILE A 54 11.19 -16.52 -2.74
CA ILE A 54 10.05 -17.37 -3.14
C ILE A 54 10.05 -17.68 -4.65
N PRO A 55 9.37 -18.76 -5.07
CA PRO A 55 9.13 -19.07 -6.48
C PRO A 55 8.49 -17.92 -7.24
N GLN A 56 8.98 -17.64 -8.46
CA GLN A 56 8.42 -16.56 -9.28
C GLN A 56 6.93 -16.74 -9.58
N LYS A 57 6.47 -17.96 -9.79
CA LYS A 57 5.04 -18.26 -9.98
C LYS A 57 4.22 -17.92 -8.74
N LEU A 58 4.75 -18.19 -7.55
CA LEU A 58 4.08 -17.85 -6.29
C LEU A 58 4.02 -16.33 -6.10
N TYR A 59 5.11 -15.61 -6.41
CA TYR A 59 5.13 -14.14 -6.38
C TYR A 59 4.07 -13.55 -7.31
N GLU A 60 3.96 -14.02 -8.56
CA GLU A 60 2.94 -13.57 -9.51
C GLU A 60 1.51 -13.82 -8.96
N LYS A 61 1.28 -15.00 -8.36
CA LYS A 61 -0.01 -15.33 -7.74
C LYS A 61 -0.37 -14.42 -6.57
N LEU A 62 0.61 -14.06 -5.72
CA LEU A 62 0.38 -13.25 -4.52
C LEU A 62 0.22 -11.76 -4.83
N THR A 63 0.95 -11.25 -5.84
CA THR A 63 1.03 -9.80 -6.09
C THR A 63 0.32 -9.36 -7.36
N GLY A 64 -0.05 -10.28 -8.25
CA GLY A 64 -0.52 -9.97 -9.60
C GLY A 64 0.57 -9.39 -10.52
N MET A 65 1.80 -9.23 -10.03
CA MET A 65 2.92 -8.67 -10.78
C MET A 65 3.79 -9.79 -11.33
N ARG A 66 4.17 -9.67 -12.59
CA ARG A 66 5.13 -10.59 -13.18
C ARG A 66 6.54 -10.24 -12.71
N PRO A 67 7.31 -11.20 -12.18
CA PRO A 67 8.72 -11.00 -11.88
C PRO A 67 9.48 -10.65 -13.17
N VAL A 68 10.66 -10.06 -13.02
CA VAL A 68 11.54 -9.75 -14.16
C VAL A 68 11.80 -11.04 -14.94
N LYS A 69 11.32 -11.11 -16.18
CA LYS A 69 11.56 -12.25 -17.06
C LYS A 69 13.05 -12.35 -17.37
N LEU A 70 13.61 -13.53 -17.24
CA LEU A 70 14.90 -13.83 -17.84
C LEU A 70 14.79 -13.65 -19.36
N LYS A 71 15.82 -13.08 -19.97
CA LYS A 71 15.91 -13.05 -21.43
C LYS A 71 15.98 -14.48 -21.95
N SER A 72 15.43 -14.74 -23.13
CA SER A 72 15.41 -16.08 -23.76
C SER A 72 16.79 -16.72 -23.92
N ASN A 73 17.84 -15.89 -23.99
CA ASN A 73 19.25 -16.32 -24.10
C ASN A 73 19.99 -16.31 -22.75
N THR A 74 19.31 -16.22 -21.61
CA THR A 74 19.97 -16.25 -20.30
C THR A 74 20.52 -17.65 -20.04
N ASP A 75 21.84 -17.74 -19.84
CA ASP A 75 22.50 -18.99 -19.47
C ASP A 75 22.16 -19.33 -18.00
N LEU A 76 21.32 -20.31 -17.79
CA LEU A 76 20.91 -20.78 -16.46
C LEU A 76 22.08 -21.38 -15.67
N ASN A 77 23.17 -21.81 -16.33
CA ASN A 77 24.37 -22.30 -15.65
C ASN A 77 25.14 -21.20 -14.92
N GLN A 78 24.89 -19.93 -15.23
CA GLN A 78 25.47 -18.80 -14.51
C GLN A 78 24.64 -18.37 -13.29
N MET A 79 23.42 -18.90 -13.14
CA MET A 79 22.57 -18.62 -11.98
C MET A 79 23.19 -19.21 -10.72
N LYS A 80 22.91 -18.59 -9.57
CA LYS A 80 23.41 -19.07 -8.27
C LYS A 80 22.40 -20.00 -7.62
N SER A 81 22.87 -21.11 -7.07
CA SER A 81 22.06 -22.00 -6.25
C SER A 81 21.73 -21.34 -4.93
N ILE A 82 20.49 -21.54 -4.46
CA ILE A 82 20.03 -21.17 -3.14
C ILE A 82 19.21 -22.32 -2.56
N TYR A 83 19.41 -22.60 -1.28
CA TYR A 83 18.72 -23.71 -0.61
C TYR A 83 17.90 -23.20 0.55
N LYS A 84 16.94 -23.99 0.98
CA LYS A 84 16.15 -23.74 2.19
C LYS A 84 17.09 -23.50 3.39
N GLY A 85 16.92 -22.34 4.02
CA GLY A 85 17.76 -21.91 5.13
C GLY A 85 18.95 -21.04 4.73
N ASP A 86 19.15 -20.77 3.45
CA ASP A 86 20.11 -19.78 2.99
C ASP A 86 19.56 -18.37 3.08
N PHE A 87 20.45 -17.40 3.07
CA PHE A 87 20.15 -15.98 3.03
C PHE A 87 20.62 -15.38 1.69
N CYS A 88 19.97 -14.31 1.29
CA CYS A 88 20.26 -13.60 0.06
C CYS A 88 20.36 -12.10 0.30
N ILE A 89 21.43 -11.47 -0.20
CA ILE A 89 21.59 -10.01 -0.19
C ILE A 89 20.90 -9.46 -1.43
N SER A 90 19.87 -8.61 -1.24
CA SER A 90 19.16 -7.95 -2.33
C SER A 90 20.00 -6.80 -2.91
N LEU A 91 19.98 -6.69 -4.26
CA LEU A 91 20.83 -5.74 -5.00
C LEU A 91 20.25 -4.32 -5.11
N ARG A 92 18.96 -4.15 -4.96
CA ARG A 92 18.32 -2.90 -5.40
C ARG A 92 17.71 -2.05 -4.30
N SER A 93 17.55 -2.56 -3.13
CA SER A 93 17.00 -1.76 -2.05
C SER A 93 17.62 -2.14 -0.73
N PHE A 94 18.39 -1.24 -0.22
CA PHE A 94 18.88 -1.26 1.15
C PHE A 94 17.75 -1.19 2.19
N GLN A 95 16.50 -1.23 1.75
CA GLN A 95 15.32 -1.04 2.61
C GLN A 95 14.88 -2.31 3.33
N GLY A 96 15.24 -3.50 2.83
CA GLY A 96 14.65 -4.75 3.27
C GLY A 96 15.54 -5.72 4.05
N GLY A 97 16.82 -5.41 4.25
CA GLY A 97 17.75 -6.36 4.90
C GLY A 97 18.06 -7.58 4.01
N PHE A 98 18.41 -8.70 4.66
CA PHE A 98 18.66 -9.95 3.95
C PHE A 98 17.39 -10.79 3.85
N GLU A 99 17.26 -11.49 2.70
CA GLU A 99 16.11 -12.32 2.43
C GLU A 99 16.41 -13.79 2.77
N TYR A 100 15.50 -14.41 3.51
CA TYR A 100 15.59 -15.82 3.89
C TYR A 100 14.88 -16.71 2.88
N SER A 101 15.48 -17.85 2.53
CA SER A 101 14.88 -18.80 1.59
C SER A 101 14.20 -19.97 2.31
N ASN A 102 12.92 -20.18 2.02
CA ASN A 102 12.18 -21.39 2.40
C ASN A 102 12.19 -22.46 1.28
N TYR A 103 12.82 -22.16 0.14
CA TYR A 103 12.79 -22.99 -1.06
C TYR A 103 14.21 -23.29 -1.56
N ASN A 104 14.32 -24.41 -2.28
CA ASN A 104 15.50 -24.74 -3.05
C ASN A 104 15.30 -24.27 -4.48
N GLY A 105 16.32 -23.64 -5.08
CA GLY A 105 16.22 -23.15 -6.44
C GLY A 105 17.43 -22.36 -6.89
N ILE A 106 17.22 -21.49 -7.87
CA ILE A 106 18.24 -20.61 -8.43
C ILE A 106 17.77 -19.16 -8.40
N VAL A 107 18.74 -18.24 -8.21
CA VAL A 107 18.54 -16.79 -8.26
C VAL A 107 19.52 -16.16 -9.24
N SER A 108 19.26 -14.93 -9.67
CA SER A 108 20.14 -14.17 -10.56
C SER A 108 21.58 -14.12 -10.03
N PRO A 109 22.63 -14.18 -10.91
CA PRO A 109 24.03 -14.08 -10.52
C PRO A 109 24.37 -12.80 -9.75
N ALA A 110 23.57 -11.78 -9.95
CA ALA A 110 23.72 -10.49 -9.28
C ALA A 110 23.53 -10.58 -7.75
N TYR A 111 22.69 -11.49 -7.25
CA TYR A 111 22.49 -11.68 -5.81
C TYR A 111 23.68 -12.39 -5.15
N GLN A 112 23.91 -12.07 -3.87
CA GLN A 112 24.90 -12.79 -3.07
C GLN A 112 24.15 -13.71 -2.12
N VAL A 113 24.37 -15.01 -2.27
CA VAL A 113 23.76 -16.07 -1.45
C VAL A 113 24.78 -16.54 -0.43
N PHE A 114 24.37 -16.69 0.82
CA PHE A 114 25.23 -17.17 1.89
C PHE A 114 24.44 -18.09 2.84
N TYR A 115 25.15 -18.95 3.54
CA TYR A 115 24.56 -19.94 4.42
C TYR A 115 25.27 -19.97 5.78
N PRO A 116 24.55 -20.31 6.85
CA PRO A 116 25.10 -20.33 8.19
C PRO A 116 25.92 -21.59 8.48
N SER A 117 26.87 -21.47 9.42
CA SER A 117 27.56 -22.60 10.03
C SER A 117 26.60 -23.45 10.88
N LYS A 118 27.09 -24.65 11.35
CA LYS A 118 26.28 -25.56 12.19
C LYS A 118 25.87 -24.99 13.56
N GLN A 119 26.58 -23.99 14.06
CA GLN A 119 26.33 -23.37 15.38
C GLN A 119 25.38 -22.18 15.35
N VAL A 120 24.69 -21.95 14.24
CA VAL A 120 23.81 -20.82 13.99
C VAL A 120 22.38 -21.27 13.85
N ASN A 121 21.48 -20.74 14.69
CA ASN A 121 20.05 -20.89 14.46
C ASN A 121 19.61 -19.93 13.34
N ARG A 122 19.13 -20.50 12.24
CA ARG A 122 18.72 -19.76 11.03
C ARG A 122 17.56 -18.81 11.29
N ASN A 123 16.61 -19.22 12.14
CA ASN A 123 15.42 -18.40 12.43
C ASN A 123 15.75 -17.20 13.32
N TYR A 124 16.71 -17.34 14.28
CA TYR A 124 17.19 -16.21 15.04
C TYR A 124 17.79 -15.14 14.12
N PHE A 125 18.68 -15.54 13.21
CA PHE A 125 19.31 -14.61 12.27
C PHE A 125 18.34 -14.08 11.20
N LYS A 126 17.30 -14.83 10.82
CA LYS A 126 16.21 -14.34 9.98
C LYS A 126 15.57 -13.09 10.59
N TYR A 127 15.35 -13.06 11.90
CA TYR A 127 14.83 -11.88 12.60
C TYR A 127 15.86 -10.77 12.74
N LEU A 128 17.09 -11.10 13.15
CA LEU A 128 18.17 -10.12 13.26
C LEU A 128 18.41 -9.35 11.95
N PHE A 129 18.41 -10.05 10.82
CA PHE A 129 18.65 -9.46 9.51
C PHE A 129 17.49 -8.62 8.97
N LYS A 130 16.34 -8.66 9.60
CA LYS A 130 15.18 -7.80 9.34
C LYS A 130 15.05 -6.66 10.37
N ASP A 131 15.92 -6.60 11.35
CA ASP A 131 15.94 -5.49 12.29
C ASP A 131 16.38 -4.18 11.63
N LYS A 132 15.67 -3.10 11.96
CA LYS A 132 15.91 -1.79 11.34
C LYS A 132 17.28 -1.21 11.67
N SER A 133 17.77 -1.38 12.89
CA SER A 133 19.07 -0.85 13.28
C SER A 133 20.20 -1.58 12.59
N PHE A 134 20.09 -2.90 12.42
CA PHE A 134 21.00 -3.69 11.61
C PHE A 134 20.98 -3.23 10.14
N ILE A 135 19.79 -3.04 9.55
CA ILE A 135 19.64 -2.56 8.17
C ILE A 135 20.26 -1.17 8.01
N GLN A 136 20.04 -0.25 8.94
CA GLN A 136 20.67 1.07 8.94
C GLN A 136 22.18 0.99 9.02
N LYS A 137 22.72 0.10 9.85
CA LYS A 137 24.17 -0.15 9.92
C LYS A 137 24.73 -0.61 8.58
N LEU A 138 24.07 -1.54 7.91
CA LEU A 138 24.53 -2.00 6.59
C LEU A 138 24.43 -0.89 5.54
N ASN A 139 23.38 -0.07 5.60
CA ASN A 139 23.22 1.09 4.71
C ASN A 139 24.35 2.11 4.87
N SER A 140 24.93 2.26 6.07
CA SER A 140 26.04 3.20 6.30
C SER A 140 27.28 2.86 5.48
N TYR A 141 27.45 1.61 5.07
CA TYR A 141 28.56 1.21 4.18
C TYR A 141 28.38 1.67 2.73
N THR A 142 27.16 2.06 2.33
CA THR A 142 26.85 2.44 0.95
C THR A 142 26.67 3.93 0.74
N MET A 143 26.47 4.72 1.79
CA MET A 143 26.19 6.17 1.71
C MET A 143 27.38 7.00 1.17
N SER A 144 28.59 6.45 1.08
CA SER A 144 29.78 7.15 0.60
C SER A 144 29.97 7.11 -0.93
N LEU A 145 29.06 6.49 -1.70
CA LEU A 145 29.29 6.21 -3.14
C LEU A 145 28.10 6.67 -4.00
N ARG A 146 28.36 7.56 -4.95
CA ARG A 146 27.38 8.18 -5.87
C ARG A 146 26.63 7.20 -6.80
N ASP A 147 27.10 5.96 -6.94
CA ASP A 147 26.60 4.98 -7.93
C ASP A 147 26.13 3.69 -7.24
N GLY A 148 25.04 3.72 -6.48
CA GLY A 148 24.24 2.54 -6.12
C GLY A 148 24.99 1.22 -5.87
N LYS A 149 26.10 1.21 -5.13
CA LYS A 149 26.84 -0.02 -4.83
C LYS A 149 26.01 -0.93 -3.92
N ASN A 150 25.91 -2.17 -4.32
CA ASN A 150 25.33 -3.25 -3.53
C ASN A 150 26.17 -3.49 -2.28
N ILE A 151 25.53 -3.86 -1.16
CA ILE A 151 26.26 -4.35 0.01
C ILE A 151 27.02 -5.60 -0.39
N ALA A 152 28.35 -5.56 -0.28
CA ALA A 152 29.17 -6.74 -0.53
C ALA A 152 29.11 -7.70 0.66
N PHE A 153 29.23 -9.01 0.42
CA PHE A 153 29.36 -10.00 1.50
C PHE A 153 30.55 -9.70 2.41
N SER A 154 31.61 -9.08 1.89
CA SER A 154 32.77 -8.62 2.69
C SER A 154 32.39 -7.58 3.75
N ASP A 155 31.49 -6.64 3.40
CA ASP A 155 31.02 -5.60 4.32
C ASP A 155 30.19 -6.21 5.46
N PHE A 156 29.25 -7.07 5.09
CA PHE A 156 28.51 -7.88 6.03
C PHE A 156 29.43 -8.78 6.86
N GLY A 157 30.36 -9.46 6.21
CA GLY A 157 31.32 -10.37 6.84
C GLY A 157 32.20 -9.71 7.91
N ASN A 158 32.46 -8.42 7.80
CA ASN A 158 33.21 -7.65 8.78
C ASN A 158 32.34 -7.01 9.87
N THR A 159 31.01 -7.07 9.74
CA THR A 159 30.08 -6.56 10.75
C THR A 159 30.02 -7.51 11.95
N TYR A 160 30.13 -6.96 13.17
CA TYR A 160 29.92 -7.71 14.40
C TYR A 160 28.43 -7.94 14.63
N LEU A 161 28.08 -9.18 14.96
CA LEU A 161 26.73 -9.64 15.23
C LEU A 161 26.61 -10.11 16.67
N PRO A 162 25.48 -9.90 17.36
CA PRO A 162 25.21 -10.47 18.67
C PRO A 162 25.07 -11.99 18.53
N PHE A 163 25.77 -12.71 19.40
CA PHE A 163 25.83 -14.16 19.31
C PHE A 163 25.59 -14.80 20.69
N PRO A 164 24.31 -15.06 21.05
CA PRO A 164 23.97 -15.85 22.24
C PRO A 164 24.33 -17.31 22.03
N ALA A 165 24.31 -18.08 23.14
CA ALA A 165 24.44 -19.55 23.09
C ALA A 165 23.32 -20.14 22.19
N LEU A 166 23.57 -21.30 21.59
CA LEU A 166 22.61 -21.87 20.60
C LEU A 166 21.23 -22.14 21.21
N ASP A 167 21.16 -22.58 22.47
CA ASP A 167 19.89 -22.78 23.16
C ASP A 167 19.11 -21.48 23.35
N GLU A 168 19.81 -20.37 23.59
CA GLU A 168 19.19 -19.05 23.70
C GLU A 168 18.74 -18.54 22.34
N GLN A 169 19.52 -18.77 21.26
CA GLN A 169 19.10 -18.50 19.88
C GLN A 169 17.80 -19.25 19.56
N ASN A 170 17.71 -20.54 19.93
CA ASN A 170 16.51 -21.36 19.70
C ASN A 170 15.31 -20.78 20.46
N LYS A 171 15.45 -20.49 21.76
CA LYS A 171 14.36 -19.92 22.58
C LYS A 171 13.86 -18.59 22.01
N ILE A 172 14.77 -17.70 21.60
CA ILE A 172 14.41 -16.42 21.00
C ILE A 172 13.69 -16.63 19.67
N ALA A 173 14.20 -17.53 18.81
CA ALA A 173 13.59 -17.82 17.53
C ALA A 173 12.16 -18.36 17.67
N ASP A 174 11.97 -19.35 18.54
CA ASP A 174 10.65 -19.98 18.78
C ASP A 174 9.65 -18.97 19.36
N PHE A 175 10.11 -18.16 20.33
CA PHE A 175 9.29 -17.09 20.90
C PHE A 175 8.86 -16.07 19.83
N LEU A 176 9.81 -15.61 18.99
CA LEU A 176 9.52 -14.64 17.94
C LEU A 176 8.65 -15.25 16.85
N ASP A 177 8.89 -16.50 16.43
CA ASP A 177 8.03 -17.17 15.44
C ASP A 177 6.57 -17.24 15.94
N LYS A 178 6.35 -17.56 17.22
CA LYS A 178 5.01 -17.56 17.84
C LYS A 178 4.40 -16.15 17.89
N LYS A 179 5.13 -15.16 18.41
CA LYS A 179 4.62 -13.79 18.60
C LYS A 179 4.40 -13.07 17.26
N VAL A 180 5.35 -13.18 16.34
CA VAL A 180 5.22 -12.56 15.00
C VAL A 180 4.06 -13.18 14.23
N SER A 181 3.90 -14.51 14.28
CA SER A 181 2.75 -15.17 13.64
C SER A 181 1.41 -14.71 14.22
N GLN A 182 1.32 -14.53 15.55
CA GLN A 182 0.12 -13.98 16.18
C GLN A 182 -0.19 -12.56 15.70
N ILE A 183 0.83 -11.68 15.63
CA ILE A 183 0.67 -10.30 15.16
C ILE A 183 0.27 -10.27 13.67
N ASP A 184 0.89 -11.10 12.84
CA ASP A 184 0.60 -11.15 11.41
C ASP A 184 -0.83 -11.65 11.13
N ASN A 185 -1.29 -12.67 11.87
CA ASN A 185 -2.66 -13.15 11.79
C ASN A 185 -3.67 -12.08 12.25
N LEU A 186 -3.39 -11.38 13.36
CA LEU A 186 -4.23 -10.28 13.82
C LEU A 186 -4.29 -9.14 12.81
N SER A 187 -3.14 -8.77 12.23
CA SER A 187 -3.07 -7.72 11.21
C SER A 187 -3.86 -8.10 9.96
N LYS A 188 -3.78 -9.36 9.53
CA LYS A 188 -4.57 -9.89 8.41
C LYS A 188 -6.08 -9.83 8.68
N ASN A 189 -6.51 -10.21 9.89
CA ASN A 189 -7.93 -10.14 10.26
C ASN A 189 -8.44 -8.70 10.27
N ILE A 190 -7.67 -7.77 10.84
CA ILE A 190 -8.02 -6.34 10.85
C ILE A 190 -8.10 -5.78 9.43
N GLN A 191 -7.18 -6.16 8.54
CA GLN A 191 -7.22 -5.74 7.14
C GLN A 191 -8.47 -6.27 6.42
N GLN A 192 -8.89 -7.51 6.69
CA GLN A 192 -10.15 -8.06 6.17
C GLN A 192 -11.35 -7.27 6.69
N GLU A 193 -11.40 -6.98 7.98
CA GLU A 193 -12.48 -6.19 8.57
C GLU A 193 -12.56 -4.75 7.99
N ILE A 194 -11.42 -4.14 7.62
CA ILE A 194 -11.42 -2.85 6.91
C ILE A 194 -12.07 -3.02 5.54
N THR A 195 -11.71 -4.06 4.80
CA THR A 195 -12.31 -4.36 3.48
C THR A 195 -13.83 -4.56 3.60
N ASP A 196 -14.27 -5.35 4.59
CA ASP A 196 -15.70 -5.60 4.85
C ASP A 196 -16.46 -4.31 5.20
N LEU A 197 -15.84 -3.41 5.98
CA LEU A 197 -16.40 -2.09 6.29
C LEU A 197 -16.52 -1.19 5.04
N GLU A 198 -15.54 -1.22 4.16
CA GLU A 198 -15.59 -0.48 2.89
C GLU A 198 -16.69 -1.00 1.97
N ASP A 199 -16.82 -2.31 1.85
CA ASP A 199 -17.89 -2.96 1.07
C ASP A 199 -19.27 -2.69 1.68
N TYR A 200 -19.39 -2.73 3.00
CA TYR A 200 -20.63 -2.37 3.70
C TYR A 200 -21.00 -0.90 3.46
N ARG A 201 -20.04 0.03 3.55
CA ARG A 201 -20.26 1.44 3.22
C ARG A 201 -20.77 1.61 1.79
N LYS A 202 -20.16 0.94 0.83
CA LYS A 202 -20.57 0.93 -0.58
C LYS A 202 -22.00 0.40 -0.74
N SER A 203 -22.32 -0.72 -0.09
CA SER A 203 -23.67 -1.33 -0.11
C SER A 203 -24.74 -0.38 0.42
N ILE A 204 -24.47 0.30 1.54
CA ILE A 204 -25.38 1.31 2.11
C ILE A 204 -25.64 2.44 1.10
N ILE A 205 -24.59 2.97 0.47
CA ILE A 205 -24.73 4.04 -0.51
C ILE A 205 -25.54 3.55 -1.71
N VAL A 206 -25.18 2.39 -2.30
CA VAL A 206 -25.91 1.80 -3.44
C VAL A 206 -27.40 1.68 -3.10
N LYS A 207 -27.74 1.06 -1.97
CA LYS A 207 -29.13 0.87 -1.55
C LYS A 207 -29.87 2.21 -1.41
N ALA A 208 -29.25 3.18 -0.75
CA ALA A 208 -29.88 4.48 -0.50
C ALA A 208 -30.12 5.27 -1.77
N VAL A 209 -29.16 5.28 -2.73
CA VAL A 209 -29.28 6.07 -3.98
C VAL A 209 -30.06 5.37 -5.09
N THR A 210 -30.32 4.05 -4.98
CA THR A 210 -31.08 3.32 -6.01
C THR A 210 -32.48 2.91 -5.53
N LYS A 211 -32.64 2.62 -4.22
CA LYS A 211 -33.90 2.09 -3.65
C LYS A 211 -34.56 3.04 -2.65
N GLY A 212 -33.86 4.09 -2.24
CA GLY A 212 -34.34 4.99 -1.19
C GLY A 212 -34.22 4.38 0.22
N LEU A 213 -34.86 5.05 1.17
CA LEU A 213 -34.82 4.66 2.57
C LEU A 213 -36.09 3.96 3.07
N ASN A 214 -37.20 4.11 2.34
CA ASN A 214 -38.48 3.46 2.68
C ASN A 214 -38.60 2.16 1.86
N PRO A 215 -38.67 0.98 2.50
CA PRO A 215 -38.81 -0.30 1.80
C PRO A 215 -40.24 -0.52 1.20
N ASP A 216 -41.23 0.19 1.69
CA ASP A 216 -42.65 -0.05 1.36
C ASP A 216 -43.16 0.75 0.15
N VAL A 217 -42.26 1.47 -0.54
CA VAL A 217 -42.66 2.22 -1.74
C VAL A 217 -42.78 1.31 -2.96
N PRO A 218 -43.77 1.55 -3.86
CA PRO A 218 -43.84 0.85 -5.12
C PRO A 218 -42.53 1.04 -5.95
N MET A 219 -42.09 -0.05 -6.56
CA MET A 219 -40.83 -0.08 -7.31
C MET A 219 -41.07 -0.36 -8.78
N LYS A 220 -40.32 0.34 -9.66
CA LYS A 220 -40.28 0.08 -11.11
C LYS A 220 -38.87 -0.35 -11.55
N ASP A 221 -38.79 -1.09 -12.65
CA ASP A 221 -37.50 -1.38 -13.27
C ASP A 221 -36.96 -0.11 -13.95
N SER A 222 -35.69 0.18 -13.74
CA SER A 222 -35.02 1.31 -14.36
C SER A 222 -34.52 1.01 -15.78
N GLY A 223 -34.41 -0.25 -16.18
CA GLY A 223 -33.74 -0.69 -17.40
C GLY A 223 -32.22 -0.51 -17.37
N ILE A 224 -31.62 -0.12 -16.25
CA ILE A 224 -30.19 0.14 -16.10
C ILE A 224 -29.57 -0.85 -15.09
N PRO A 225 -28.61 -1.68 -15.51
CA PRO A 225 -28.12 -2.79 -14.67
C PRO A 225 -27.60 -2.38 -13.28
N TRP A 226 -26.86 -1.25 -13.16
CA TRP A 226 -26.31 -0.83 -11.86
C TRP A 226 -27.36 -0.22 -10.91
N ILE A 227 -28.51 0.23 -11.44
CA ILE A 227 -29.63 0.77 -10.65
C ILE A 227 -30.60 -0.37 -10.28
N GLY A 228 -30.97 -1.21 -11.27
CA GLY A 228 -31.99 -2.23 -11.15
C GLY A 228 -33.36 -1.62 -10.90
N LYS A 229 -34.11 -2.12 -9.89
CA LYS A 229 -35.37 -1.53 -9.48
C LYS A 229 -35.17 -0.24 -8.67
N MET A 230 -36.01 0.76 -8.89
CA MET A 230 -36.02 2.05 -8.17
C MET A 230 -37.45 2.46 -7.80
N PRO A 231 -37.67 3.37 -6.84
CA PRO A 231 -39.01 3.89 -6.50
C PRO A 231 -39.75 4.46 -7.73
N GLU A 232 -41.01 4.17 -7.88
CA GLU A 232 -41.83 4.60 -9.04
C GLU A 232 -41.85 6.12 -9.23
N ASN A 233 -41.85 6.87 -8.13
CA ASN A 233 -41.89 8.32 -8.14
C ASN A 233 -40.53 8.97 -8.46
N TRP A 234 -39.44 8.17 -8.63
CA TRP A 234 -38.15 8.69 -9.06
C TRP A 234 -38.08 8.73 -10.60
N LYS A 235 -37.24 9.64 -11.13
CA LYS A 235 -37.00 9.78 -12.56
C LYS A 235 -35.58 9.35 -12.90
N LEU A 236 -35.39 8.95 -14.16
CA LEU A 236 -34.04 8.77 -14.73
C LEU A 236 -33.69 10.03 -15.53
N GLU A 237 -32.55 10.62 -15.21
CA GLU A 237 -32.06 11.78 -15.92
C GLU A 237 -30.57 11.57 -16.32
N ARG A 238 -30.18 12.17 -17.43
CA ARG A 238 -28.78 12.16 -17.86
C ARG A 238 -27.97 13.14 -17.01
N VAL A 239 -26.72 12.76 -16.71
CA VAL A 239 -25.81 13.59 -15.90
C VAL A 239 -25.75 15.04 -16.43
N LYS A 240 -25.69 15.24 -17.76
CA LYS A 240 -25.66 16.58 -18.38
C LYS A 240 -26.86 17.45 -18.06
N LEU A 241 -28.02 16.86 -17.73
CA LEU A 241 -29.26 17.63 -17.47
C LEU A 241 -29.39 18.11 -16.04
N ILE A 242 -28.63 17.52 -15.13
CA ILE A 242 -28.61 17.88 -13.72
C ILE A 242 -27.36 18.70 -13.33
N THR A 243 -26.44 18.89 -14.27
CA THR A 243 -25.19 19.63 -14.05
C THR A 243 -25.21 20.98 -14.77
N THR A 244 -24.63 21.99 -14.14
CA THR A 244 -24.41 23.33 -14.73
C THR A 244 -23.00 23.44 -15.34
N SER A 245 -22.07 22.62 -14.93
CA SER A 245 -20.72 22.53 -15.49
C SER A 245 -20.25 21.09 -15.50
N LEU A 246 -19.62 20.67 -16.58
CA LEU A 246 -19.06 19.35 -16.80
C LEU A 246 -17.85 19.51 -17.73
N ASN A 247 -16.83 20.21 -17.24
CA ASN A 247 -15.68 20.66 -18.01
C ASN A 247 -14.39 20.07 -17.46
N LYS A 248 -13.49 19.66 -18.35
CA LYS A 248 -12.09 19.39 -17.98
C LYS A 248 -11.42 20.70 -17.56
N GLY A 249 -10.46 20.60 -16.68
CA GLY A 249 -9.59 21.71 -16.31
C GLY A 249 -8.72 22.20 -17.48
N ILE A 250 -7.68 22.92 -17.16
CA ILE A 250 -6.75 23.51 -18.15
C ILE A 250 -5.55 22.58 -18.42
N SER A 251 -4.85 22.81 -19.52
CA SER A 251 -3.51 22.27 -19.75
C SER A 251 -2.48 23.28 -19.21
N PRO A 252 -1.99 23.12 -17.96
CA PRO A 252 -1.23 24.19 -17.33
C PRO A 252 0.20 24.28 -17.85
N ASN A 253 0.70 25.48 -17.96
CA ASN A 253 2.13 25.75 -18.12
C ASN A 253 2.80 25.68 -16.76
N TYR A 254 3.35 24.52 -16.38
CA TYR A 254 3.97 24.30 -15.08
C TYR A 254 5.23 25.11 -14.88
N ILE A 255 5.37 25.67 -13.67
CA ILE A 255 6.53 26.46 -13.25
C ILE A 255 7.03 25.97 -11.88
N ILE A 256 8.33 26.22 -11.61
CA ILE A 256 8.95 25.86 -10.32
C ILE A 256 8.67 26.94 -9.25
N ALA A 257 8.48 28.17 -9.69
CA ALA A 257 8.21 29.34 -8.81
C ALA A 257 6.74 29.37 -8.35
N LYS A 258 6.44 30.30 -7.42
CA LYS A 258 5.06 30.58 -6.99
C LYS A 258 4.21 31.07 -8.18
N GLY A 259 3.10 30.40 -8.41
CA GLY A 259 2.11 30.71 -9.43
C GLY A 259 0.72 30.29 -8.97
N THR A 260 -0.21 30.12 -9.93
CA THR A 260 -1.55 29.59 -9.64
C THR A 260 -1.45 28.11 -9.26
N PRO A 261 -1.96 27.69 -8.09
CA PRO A 261 -1.89 26.30 -7.65
C PRO A 261 -2.84 25.41 -8.51
N ILE A 262 -2.30 24.30 -8.98
CA ILE A 262 -2.98 23.36 -9.90
C ILE A 262 -3.31 22.07 -9.18
N ILE A 263 -4.60 21.74 -9.14
CA ILE A 263 -5.09 20.45 -8.62
C ILE A 263 -5.02 19.41 -9.74
N THR A 264 -4.23 18.38 -9.54
CA THR A 264 -4.11 17.22 -10.43
C THR A 264 -4.85 16.02 -9.84
N GLN A 265 -5.19 15.04 -10.69
CA GLN A 265 -5.86 13.81 -10.25
C GLN A 265 -5.04 13.03 -9.18
N ALA A 266 -3.72 13.10 -9.20
CA ALA A 266 -2.86 12.46 -8.20
C ALA A 266 -3.09 13.00 -6.79
N MET A 267 -3.52 14.26 -6.65
CA MET A 267 -3.74 14.89 -5.35
C MET A 267 -4.95 14.32 -4.60
N PHE A 268 -5.94 13.77 -5.30
CA PHE A 268 -7.14 13.21 -4.66
C PHE A 268 -7.38 11.72 -4.93
N SER A 269 -6.45 11.06 -5.59
CA SER A 269 -6.55 9.63 -5.93
C SER A 269 -6.65 8.70 -4.73
N GLN A 270 -6.27 9.18 -3.53
CA GLN A 270 -6.34 8.44 -2.26
C GLN A 270 -7.57 8.76 -1.41
N GLY A 271 -8.55 9.54 -1.96
CA GLY A 271 -9.79 9.91 -1.26
C GLY A 271 -9.69 11.14 -0.35
N TYR A 272 -8.54 11.78 -0.29
CA TYR A 272 -8.32 13.08 0.36
C TYR A 272 -7.47 13.99 -0.52
N LEU A 273 -7.57 15.31 -0.33
CA LEU A 273 -6.82 16.28 -1.11
C LEU A 273 -5.43 16.50 -0.50
N ASN A 274 -4.41 15.92 -1.12
CA ASN A 274 -3.03 16.02 -0.67
C ASN A 274 -2.31 17.23 -1.27
N PHE A 275 -2.13 18.27 -0.48
CA PHE A 275 -1.47 19.52 -0.91
C PHE A 275 0.06 19.45 -0.92
N HIS A 276 0.70 18.41 -0.36
CA HIS A 276 2.17 18.27 -0.40
C HIS A 276 2.71 18.11 -1.83
N ASN A 277 1.88 17.61 -2.74
CA ASN A 277 2.24 17.41 -4.14
C ASN A 277 1.66 18.48 -5.06
N ILE A 278 1.33 19.67 -4.53
CA ILE A 278 0.75 20.74 -5.34
C ILE A 278 1.78 21.25 -6.35
N LYS A 279 1.32 21.40 -7.59
CA LYS A 279 2.09 22.02 -8.67
C LYS A 279 1.56 23.43 -8.93
N TYR A 280 2.40 24.27 -9.49
CA TYR A 280 2.04 25.64 -9.84
C TYR A 280 2.12 25.84 -11.35
N GLY A 281 1.19 26.64 -11.88
CA GLY A 281 1.18 27.08 -13.28
C GLY A 281 1.37 28.58 -13.39
N SER A 282 1.88 29.04 -14.55
CA SER A 282 1.92 30.47 -14.91
C SER A 282 0.58 31.02 -15.37
N ASP A 283 -0.43 30.14 -15.53
CA ASP A 283 -1.75 30.48 -16.02
C ASP A 283 -2.51 31.34 -15.01
N PRO A 284 -2.98 32.56 -15.39
CA PRO A 284 -3.71 33.41 -14.46
C PRO A 284 -5.06 32.78 -14.07
N PHE A 285 -5.34 32.78 -12.76
CA PHE A 285 -6.60 32.20 -12.23
C PHE A 285 -7.85 32.87 -12.82
N GLU A 286 -7.84 34.19 -12.90
CA GLU A 286 -8.99 35.00 -13.32
C GLU A 286 -9.38 34.74 -14.79
N LEU A 287 -8.42 34.45 -15.64
CA LEU A 287 -8.64 34.20 -17.08
C LEU A 287 -9.11 32.77 -17.36
N ASN A 288 -8.90 31.85 -16.44
CA ASN A 288 -9.15 30.41 -16.63
C ASN A 288 -10.44 29.94 -15.95
N GLN A 289 -11.57 30.59 -16.21
CA GLN A 289 -12.86 30.34 -15.54
C GLN A 289 -13.30 28.85 -15.59
N LYS A 290 -13.04 28.16 -16.71
CA LYS A 290 -13.39 26.73 -16.88
C LYS A 290 -12.62 25.81 -15.95
N GLY A 291 -11.38 26.18 -15.58
CA GLY A 291 -10.51 25.42 -14.71
C GLY A 291 -10.65 25.74 -13.22
N GLN A 292 -11.39 26.80 -12.86
CA GLN A 292 -11.54 27.21 -11.47
C GLN A 292 -12.25 26.18 -10.62
N VAL A 293 -11.63 25.79 -9.51
CA VAL A 293 -12.21 24.90 -8.51
C VAL A 293 -12.89 25.71 -7.41
N LYS A 294 -14.10 25.31 -7.04
CA LYS A 294 -14.93 25.98 -6.02
C LYS A 294 -15.41 24.96 -4.98
N SER A 295 -15.84 25.43 -3.84
CA SER A 295 -16.53 24.59 -2.85
C SER A 295 -17.78 23.97 -3.48
N GLU A 296 -18.12 22.78 -3.06
CA GLU A 296 -19.17 21.89 -3.59
C GLU A 296 -18.94 21.36 -5.02
N ASP A 297 -17.76 21.60 -5.63
CA ASP A 297 -17.38 20.93 -6.85
C ASP A 297 -17.08 19.44 -6.63
N ILE A 298 -17.37 18.62 -7.64
CA ILE A 298 -16.90 17.24 -7.70
C ILE A 298 -15.72 17.22 -8.68
N LEU A 299 -14.58 16.78 -8.20
CA LEU A 299 -13.39 16.52 -9.03
C LEU A 299 -13.40 15.07 -9.46
N PHE A 300 -13.29 14.83 -10.76
CA PHE A 300 -13.36 13.50 -11.37
C PHE A 300 -12.09 13.26 -12.20
N ALA A 301 -11.37 12.19 -11.91
CA ALA A 301 -10.18 11.80 -12.68
C ALA A 301 -10.58 11.20 -14.03
N THR A 302 -10.14 11.81 -15.13
CA THR A 302 -10.56 11.45 -16.49
C THR A 302 -9.55 10.61 -17.26
N THR A 303 -8.38 10.33 -16.68
CA THR A 303 -7.27 9.61 -17.35
C THR A 303 -6.53 8.70 -16.39
N GLY A 304 -5.72 7.78 -16.94
CA GLY A 304 -4.74 7.00 -16.23
C GLY A 304 -5.23 5.67 -15.66
N GLY A 305 -4.45 4.60 -15.88
CA GLY A 305 -4.73 3.27 -15.35
C GLY A 305 -4.75 3.29 -13.81
N GLY A 306 -5.82 2.76 -13.21
CA GLY A 306 -6.00 2.70 -11.75
C GLY A 306 -6.42 4.01 -11.07
N VAL A 307 -6.51 5.13 -11.80
CA VAL A 307 -6.93 6.43 -11.27
C VAL A 307 -8.21 6.93 -11.93
N LEU A 308 -8.41 6.65 -13.23
CA LEU A 308 -9.62 7.03 -13.97
C LEU A 308 -10.88 6.60 -13.21
N GLY A 309 -11.84 7.52 -13.06
CA GLY A 309 -13.09 7.28 -12.32
C GLY A 309 -13.02 7.55 -10.81
N LYS A 310 -11.86 7.85 -10.25
CA LYS A 310 -11.77 8.33 -8.86
C LYS A 310 -12.36 9.72 -8.76
N VAL A 311 -13.08 9.94 -7.67
CA VAL A 311 -13.81 11.20 -7.43
C VAL A 311 -13.48 11.77 -6.07
N PHE A 312 -13.54 13.09 -5.98
CA PHE A 312 -13.38 13.82 -4.73
C PHE A 312 -14.42 14.94 -4.61
N PHE A 313 -15.08 15.07 -3.48
CA PHE A 313 -16.00 16.18 -3.19
C PHE A 313 -15.25 17.29 -2.47
N VAL A 314 -15.29 18.49 -3.05
CA VAL A 314 -14.65 19.68 -2.49
C VAL A 314 -15.60 20.33 -1.49
N ASP A 315 -15.52 19.93 -0.20
CA ASP A 315 -16.40 20.49 0.82
C ASP A 315 -16.15 22.00 0.98
N GLN A 316 -14.90 22.38 1.24
CA GLN A 316 -14.46 23.79 1.31
C GLN A 316 -13.09 23.95 0.66
N ILE A 317 -12.93 25.01 -0.11
CA ILE A 317 -11.65 25.42 -0.69
C ILE A 317 -11.57 26.94 -0.81
N LYS A 318 -10.38 27.49 -0.58
CA LYS A 318 -10.13 28.93 -0.84
C LYS A 318 -10.14 29.18 -2.35
N LYS A 319 -10.53 30.40 -2.75
CA LYS A 319 -10.42 30.86 -4.13
C LYS A 319 -8.94 30.83 -4.58
N GLY A 320 -8.69 30.51 -5.85
CA GLY A 320 -7.35 30.58 -6.43
C GLY A 320 -6.79 29.27 -6.95
N TYR A 321 -7.53 28.18 -6.91
CA TYR A 321 -7.08 26.87 -7.44
C TYR A 321 -7.67 26.61 -8.83
N LEU A 322 -6.83 26.12 -9.76
CA LEU A 322 -7.24 25.57 -11.05
C LEU A 322 -7.08 24.05 -11.04
N ALA A 323 -7.91 23.35 -11.80
CA ALA A 323 -7.74 21.93 -12.07
C ALA A 323 -6.99 21.72 -13.40
N SER A 324 -6.18 20.66 -13.47
CA SER A 324 -5.49 20.23 -14.69
C SER A 324 -6.46 19.53 -15.67
N ALA A 325 -6.07 19.38 -16.94
CA ALA A 325 -6.89 18.81 -18.01
C ALA A 325 -7.27 17.32 -17.81
N ASP A 326 -6.59 16.62 -16.92
CA ASP A 326 -6.88 15.25 -16.50
C ASP A 326 -7.95 15.16 -15.39
N VAL A 327 -8.44 16.32 -14.93
CA VAL A 327 -9.52 16.45 -13.93
C VAL A 327 -10.75 17.09 -14.59
N CYS A 328 -11.91 16.44 -14.50
CA CYS A 328 -13.19 17.03 -14.84
C CYS A 328 -13.81 17.67 -13.60
N ILE A 329 -14.19 18.94 -13.70
CA ILE A 329 -14.89 19.70 -12.67
C ILE A 329 -16.39 19.61 -12.94
N ILE A 330 -17.13 19.05 -11.99
CA ILE A 330 -18.56 18.82 -12.10
C ILE A 330 -19.31 19.68 -11.11
N ARG A 331 -20.24 20.49 -11.57
CA ARG A 331 -21.14 21.30 -10.75
C ARG A 331 -22.58 20.92 -11.05
N THR A 332 -23.35 20.66 -10.03
CA THR A 332 -24.76 20.38 -10.20
C THR A 332 -25.58 21.67 -10.22
N ASN A 333 -26.79 21.57 -10.80
CA ASN A 333 -27.83 22.52 -10.49
C ASN A 333 -28.41 22.15 -9.13
N ASN A 334 -27.97 22.80 -8.06
CA ASN A 334 -28.41 22.51 -6.70
C ASN A 334 -29.91 22.71 -6.48
N LYS A 335 -30.63 23.40 -7.39
CA LYS A 335 -32.10 23.43 -7.38
C LYS A 335 -32.70 22.10 -7.84
N VAL A 336 -31.96 21.30 -8.63
CA VAL A 336 -32.42 20.02 -9.18
C VAL A 336 -31.82 18.86 -8.39
N PHE A 337 -30.50 18.85 -8.22
CA PHE A 337 -29.79 17.73 -7.62
C PHE A 337 -28.62 18.16 -6.73
N SER A 338 -28.44 17.47 -5.60
CA SER A 338 -27.34 17.75 -4.65
C SER A 338 -25.98 17.30 -5.21
N SER A 339 -24.97 18.19 -5.20
CA SER A 339 -23.61 17.86 -5.59
C SER A 339 -23.05 16.69 -4.77
N LYS A 340 -23.24 16.71 -3.47
CA LYS A 340 -22.73 15.67 -2.59
C LYS A 340 -23.40 14.31 -2.83
N LEU A 341 -24.67 14.31 -3.18
CA LEU A 341 -25.38 13.08 -3.54
C LEU A 341 -24.86 12.52 -4.89
N LEU A 342 -24.58 13.39 -5.87
CA LEU A 342 -23.96 13.00 -7.13
C LEU A 342 -22.55 12.44 -6.91
N TYR A 343 -21.78 13.05 -6.02
CA TYR A 343 -20.48 12.50 -5.61
C TYR A 343 -20.63 11.06 -5.09
N TYR A 344 -21.60 10.77 -4.21
CA TYR A 344 -21.83 9.41 -3.75
C TYR A 344 -22.20 8.45 -4.87
N ILE A 345 -23.06 8.85 -5.80
CA ILE A 345 -23.41 8.04 -6.97
C ILE A 345 -22.14 7.73 -7.82
N PHE A 346 -21.28 8.70 -8.05
CA PHE A 346 -20.05 8.46 -8.81
C PHE A 346 -19.06 7.58 -8.03
N SER A 347 -18.92 7.75 -6.74
CA SER A 347 -17.98 6.98 -5.91
C SER A 347 -18.24 5.47 -5.92
N ILE A 348 -19.49 5.04 -6.08
CA ILE A 348 -19.85 3.61 -6.13
C ILE A 348 -19.71 3.00 -7.55
N ASN A 349 -19.60 3.83 -8.58
CA ASN A 349 -19.58 3.41 -9.98
C ASN A 349 -18.17 3.37 -10.59
N TYR A 350 -17.12 3.30 -9.78
CA TYR A 350 -15.73 3.28 -10.24
C TYR A 350 -15.47 2.23 -11.34
N ASN A 351 -15.95 1.01 -11.15
CA ASN A 351 -15.76 -0.08 -12.11
C ASN A 351 -16.48 0.18 -13.44
N LEU A 352 -17.63 0.87 -13.43
CA LEU A 352 -18.34 1.28 -14.63
C LEU A 352 -17.50 2.27 -15.44
N PHE A 353 -16.89 3.24 -14.78
CA PHE A 353 -16.05 4.25 -15.44
C PHE A 353 -14.77 3.65 -16.00
N ASN A 354 -14.10 2.78 -15.25
CA ASN A 354 -12.84 2.14 -15.65
C ASN A 354 -13.03 1.01 -16.67
N GLY A 355 -14.21 0.40 -16.72
CA GLY A 355 -14.54 -0.67 -17.67
C GLY A 355 -15.26 -0.14 -18.91
N LEU A 356 -16.57 0.05 -18.79
CA LEU A 356 -17.44 0.33 -19.96
C LEU A 356 -17.27 1.75 -20.56
N MET A 357 -16.86 2.72 -19.75
CA MET A 357 -16.70 4.11 -20.20
C MET A 357 -15.25 4.52 -20.47
N ALA A 358 -14.31 3.58 -20.35
CA ALA A 358 -12.90 3.82 -20.62
C ALA A 358 -12.57 3.49 -22.09
N THR A 359 -11.75 4.33 -22.72
CA THR A 359 -11.19 4.12 -24.05
C THR A 359 -9.68 4.25 -24.02
N GLY A 360 -8.95 3.48 -24.85
CA GLY A 360 -7.48 3.47 -24.92
C GLY A 360 -6.88 2.17 -24.43
N SER A 361 -5.54 2.10 -24.40
CA SER A 361 -4.77 0.92 -23.99
C SER A 361 -4.09 1.11 -22.65
N THR A 362 -3.89 0.05 -21.90
CA THR A 362 -3.32 -0.21 -20.57
C THR A 362 -2.85 0.99 -19.72
N ASN A 363 -2.02 1.89 -20.25
CA ASN A 363 -1.48 3.04 -19.50
C ASN A 363 -2.01 4.40 -19.97
N GLN A 364 -2.73 4.44 -21.09
CA GLN A 364 -3.30 5.65 -21.69
C GLN A 364 -4.82 5.52 -21.85
N ILE A 365 -5.50 5.16 -20.78
CA ILE A 365 -6.97 5.12 -20.77
C ILE A 365 -7.55 6.50 -20.47
N HIS A 366 -8.62 6.81 -21.17
CA HIS A 366 -9.34 8.07 -21.05
C HIS A 366 -10.82 7.82 -20.87
N LEU A 367 -11.49 8.69 -20.11
CA LEU A 367 -12.93 8.65 -19.96
C LEU A 367 -13.62 9.06 -21.29
N ASN A 368 -14.54 8.25 -21.76
CA ASN A 368 -15.43 8.64 -22.84
C ASN A 368 -16.44 9.69 -22.35
N MET A 369 -16.14 10.95 -22.60
CA MET A 369 -16.95 12.08 -22.11
C MET A 369 -18.37 12.10 -22.70
N PHE A 370 -18.61 11.53 -23.89
CA PHE A 370 -19.94 11.42 -24.44
C PHE A 370 -20.79 10.43 -23.65
N GLN A 371 -20.28 9.25 -23.38
CA GLN A 371 -20.98 8.24 -22.57
C GLN A 371 -21.21 8.75 -21.16
N PHE A 372 -20.19 9.39 -20.55
CA PHE A 372 -20.29 9.97 -19.21
C PHE A 372 -21.37 11.04 -19.08
N LYS A 373 -21.43 12.00 -20.03
CA LYS A 373 -22.45 13.04 -20.06
C LYS A 373 -23.88 12.49 -20.25
N ASN A 374 -24.02 11.37 -20.95
CA ASN A 374 -25.29 10.70 -21.21
C ASN A 374 -25.59 9.54 -20.22
N MET A 375 -24.74 9.30 -19.23
CA MET A 375 -25.03 8.35 -18.17
C MET A 375 -26.32 8.72 -17.45
N HIS A 376 -27.23 7.74 -17.32
CA HIS A 376 -28.47 7.93 -16.57
C HIS A 376 -28.25 7.65 -15.08
N ILE A 377 -28.82 8.51 -14.27
CA ILE A 377 -28.84 8.37 -12.80
C ILE A 377 -30.26 8.53 -12.29
N PRO A 378 -30.57 7.95 -11.11
CA PRO A 378 -31.85 8.16 -10.47
C PRO A 378 -31.93 9.56 -9.85
N VAL A 379 -32.97 10.29 -10.19
CA VAL A 379 -33.27 11.61 -9.63
C VAL A 379 -34.53 11.51 -8.78
N MET A 380 -34.34 11.71 -7.47
CA MET A 380 -35.38 11.64 -6.47
C MET A 380 -35.89 13.03 -6.08
N PRO A 381 -37.10 13.15 -5.48
CA PRO A 381 -37.61 14.40 -4.92
C PRO A 381 -36.63 15.03 -3.91
N LYS A 382 -36.65 16.37 -3.81
CA LYS A 382 -35.73 17.10 -2.91
C LYS A 382 -35.82 16.68 -1.45
N THR A 383 -36.99 16.31 -0.98
CA THR A 383 -37.21 15.78 0.37
C THR A 383 -36.42 14.50 0.58
N ASP A 384 -36.44 13.60 -0.41
CA ASP A 384 -35.74 12.32 -0.36
C ASP A 384 -34.23 12.52 -0.48
N GLN A 385 -33.78 13.44 -1.36
CA GLN A 385 -32.35 13.80 -1.46
C GLN A 385 -31.79 14.21 -0.10
N LYS A 386 -32.50 15.09 0.63
CA LYS A 386 -32.06 15.55 1.98
C LYS A 386 -32.01 14.41 2.98
N LYS A 387 -33.02 13.54 3.02
CA LYS A 387 -33.08 12.38 3.93
C LYS A 387 -31.98 11.38 3.61
N ILE A 388 -31.82 11.03 2.35
CA ILE A 388 -30.79 10.08 1.87
C ILE A 388 -29.39 10.63 2.17
N LEU A 389 -29.14 11.89 1.86
CA LEU A 389 -27.83 12.52 2.12
C LEU A 389 -27.49 12.49 3.63
N LYS A 390 -28.43 12.90 4.48
CA LYS A 390 -28.24 12.85 5.94
C LYS A 390 -27.96 11.43 6.43
N PHE A 391 -28.69 10.45 5.91
CA PHE A 391 -28.49 9.04 6.25
C PHE A 391 -27.10 8.54 5.84
N ILE A 392 -26.70 8.78 4.57
CA ILE A 392 -25.39 8.36 4.05
C ILE A 392 -24.27 9.04 4.84
N ASP A 393 -24.33 10.36 5.05
CA ASP A 393 -23.31 11.11 5.78
C ASP A 393 -23.13 10.57 7.21
N GLN A 394 -24.21 10.30 7.91
CA GLN A 394 -24.15 9.73 9.27
C GLN A 394 -23.53 8.33 9.28
N LYS A 395 -23.95 7.46 8.36
CA LYS A 395 -23.42 6.08 8.29
C LYS A 395 -21.98 6.05 7.80
N ALA A 396 -21.66 6.76 6.72
CA ALA A 396 -20.31 6.84 6.18
C ALA A 396 -19.32 7.44 7.20
N SER A 397 -19.69 8.50 7.92
CA SER A 397 -18.85 9.08 8.97
C SER A 397 -18.54 8.07 10.09
N LYS A 398 -19.52 7.29 10.55
CA LYS A 398 -19.31 6.26 11.58
C LYS A 398 -18.36 5.16 11.06
N ILE A 399 -18.57 4.69 9.83
CA ILE A 399 -17.73 3.65 9.21
C ILE A 399 -16.30 4.17 9.01
N ASN A 400 -16.11 5.38 8.49
CA ASN A 400 -14.79 5.97 8.31
C ASN A 400 -14.04 6.07 9.64
N LYS A 401 -14.69 6.50 10.72
CA LYS A 401 -14.07 6.53 12.07
C LYS A 401 -13.64 5.15 12.55
N LEU A 402 -14.36 4.08 12.20
CA LEU A 402 -13.97 2.71 12.53
C LEU A 402 -12.76 2.28 11.70
N ILE A 403 -12.75 2.57 10.40
CA ILE A 403 -11.60 2.28 9.50
C ILE A 403 -10.34 3.01 9.99
N ASP A 404 -10.45 4.30 10.35
CA ASP A 404 -9.32 5.08 10.87
C ASP A 404 -8.77 4.49 12.18
N LYS A 405 -9.65 4.03 13.08
CA LYS A 405 -9.21 3.34 14.30
C LYS A 405 -8.47 2.04 13.99
N LYS A 406 -8.98 1.25 13.04
CA LYS A 406 -8.35 -0.02 12.63
C LYS A 406 -7.01 0.19 11.95
N ASN A 407 -6.87 1.21 11.11
CA ASN A 407 -5.58 1.60 10.52
C ASN A 407 -4.56 1.98 11.60
N LYS A 408 -4.95 2.75 12.62
CA LYS A 408 -4.07 3.05 13.76
C LYS A 408 -3.62 1.81 14.53
N ILE A 409 -4.51 0.81 14.66
CA ILE A 409 -4.15 -0.47 15.29
C ILE A 409 -3.13 -1.22 14.42
N LEU A 410 -3.30 -1.25 13.10
CA LEU A 410 -2.31 -1.85 12.18
C LEU A 410 -0.95 -1.17 12.28
N ASP A 411 -0.90 0.16 12.32
CA ASP A 411 0.34 0.91 12.52
C ASP A 411 1.01 0.56 13.85
N PHE A 412 0.22 0.49 14.93
CA PHE A 412 0.72 0.08 16.24
C PHE A 412 1.26 -1.37 16.23
N LEU A 413 0.54 -2.32 15.63
CA LEU A 413 0.98 -3.71 15.52
C LEU A 413 2.30 -3.82 14.74
N ASN A 414 2.46 -3.05 13.67
CA ASN A 414 3.71 -3.00 12.90
C ASN A 414 4.87 -2.45 13.74
N GLN A 415 4.65 -1.38 14.51
CA GLN A 415 5.66 -0.83 15.41
C GLN A 415 6.00 -1.82 16.53
N TYR A 416 4.98 -2.43 17.13
CA TYR A 416 5.16 -3.44 18.18
C TYR A 416 5.95 -4.65 17.67
N LYS A 417 5.61 -5.18 16.47
CA LYS A 417 6.37 -6.26 15.83
C LYS A 417 7.85 -5.91 15.67
N GLN A 418 8.16 -4.70 15.24
CA GLN A 418 9.54 -4.24 15.10
C GLN A 418 10.25 -4.12 16.44
N SER A 419 9.56 -3.58 17.46
CA SER A 419 10.11 -3.42 18.80
C SER A 419 10.45 -4.78 19.44
N ILE A 420 9.52 -5.75 19.39
CA ILE A 420 9.79 -7.07 19.97
C ILE A 420 10.92 -7.79 19.25
N ILE A 421 10.99 -7.70 17.91
CA ILE A 421 12.13 -8.28 17.18
C ILE A 421 13.43 -7.68 17.68
N TYR A 422 13.55 -6.34 17.65
CA TYR A 422 14.75 -5.65 18.13
C TYR A 422 15.13 -6.02 19.55
N GLU A 423 14.19 -5.96 20.49
CA GLU A 423 14.42 -6.20 21.91
C GLU A 423 15.00 -7.60 22.19
N TYR A 424 14.47 -8.61 21.50
CA TYR A 424 14.91 -10.00 21.72
C TYR A 424 16.15 -10.37 20.92
N VAL A 425 16.30 -9.93 19.68
CA VAL A 425 17.51 -10.27 18.88
C VAL A 425 18.74 -9.49 19.30
N THR A 426 18.57 -8.39 20.06
CA THR A 426 19.68 -7.62 20.63
C THR A 426 19.88 -7.87 22.12
N GLY A 427 19.05 -8.75 22.73
CA GLY A 427 19.15 -9.13 24.13
C GLY A 427 18.72 -8.04 25.13
N LYS A 428 17.93 -7.05 24.69
CA LYS A 428 17.33 -6.04 25.58
C LYS A 428 16.28 -6.64 26.49
N LYS A 429 15.61 -7.70 26.02
CA LYS A 429 14.67 -8.50 26.78
C LYS A 429 15.02 -9.98 26.69
N GLN A 430 14.73 -10.70 27.77
CA GLN A 430 14.84 -12.15 27.83
C GLN A 430 13.49 -12.81 27.53
N VAL A 431 13.53 -13.98 26.92
CA VAL A 431 12.33 -14.79 26.70
C VAL A 431 11.75 -15.17 28.06
N PRO A 432 10.46 -14.91 28.33
CA PRO A 432 9.84 -15.32 29.61
C PRO A 432 9.94 -16.82 29.78
N THR A 433 10.26 -17.25 30.98
CA THR A 433 10.15 -18.66 31.40
C THR A 433 8.67 -19.01 31.57
N GLU A 434 8.29 -20.27 31.28
CA GLU A 434 6.87 -20.70 31.32
C GLU A 434 6.19 -20.47 32.68
N GLU A 435 6.95 -20.31 33.77
CA GLU A 435 6.45 -20.01 35.14
C GLU A 435 5.96 -18.55 35.30
N GLY A 436 6.25 -17.63 34.38
CA GLY A 436 5.89 -16.21 34.46
C GLY A 436 4.73 -15.78 33.49
N ALA A 437 4.04 -16.70 32.87
CA ALA A 437 2.99 -16.40 31.88
C ALA A 437 1.56 -16.39 32.47
N VAL A 438 1.44 -16.36 33.81
CA VAL A 438 0.15 -16.23 34.53
C VAL A 438 0.20 -14.95 35.35
N GLU A 439 -0.05 -13.81 34.69
CA GLU A 439 -0.59 -12.59 35.31
C GLU A 439 -1.27 -11.74 34.20
#